data_fe4beaa9bc00c84135955be7ee9a4741
#
_entry.id   fe4beaa9bc00c84135955be7ee9a4741
#
_cell.length_a   1.000
_cell.length_b   1.000
_cell.length_c   1.000
_cell.angle_alpha   90.00
_cell.angle_beta   90.00
_cell.angle_gamma   90.00
#
_symmetry.space_group_name_H-M   'P 1'
#
loop_
_entity.id
_entity.type
_entity.pdbx_description
1 polymer ?
#
loop_
_entity_poly.entity_id
_entity_poly.type
_entity_poly.pdbx_seq_one_letter_code
_entity_poly.pdbx_strand_id
1 'polypeptide(L)'
;MLEPYGKGNSKPNFAVKNLIVRGARILGKDKNVLKLNLTDGSMFIDGIYFGNIEAFEEEVKNNYGEMEYMKLLDGNARTIKMDFVYYPEINEYMGNKKVQMVINNFRVSQ
;
A
#
# COMPACT_ATOMS: atom_id res chain seq x y z
N MET A 1 15.84 -15.14 17.49
CA MET A 1 15.80 -15.05 16.86
C MET A 1 15.79 -14.77 16.52
N LEU A 2 16.16 -14.86 16.56
CA LEU A 2 16.10 -14.76 15.88
C LEU A 2 16.30 -14.79 15.35
N GLU A 3 16.48 -15.23 15.01
CA GLU A 3 16.54 -15.31 14.25
C GLU A 3 16.41 -15.22 13.63
N PRO A 4 16.34 -15.72 13.52
CA PRO A 4 16.56 -15.59 12.62
C PRO A 4 16.40 -14.95 11.96
N TYR A 5 16.26 -14.53 12.11
CA TYR A 5 16.36 -13.71 11.35
C TYR A 5 17.35 -13.87 10.65
N GLY A 6 17.48 -14.19 10.49
CA GLY A 6 18.37 -14.25 9.83
C GLY A 6 18.92 -14.23 9.00
N LYS A 7 18.96 -14.55 8.61
CA LYS A 7 19.60 -14.25 7.80
C LYS A 7 19.62 -12.96 7.60
N GLY A 8 19.74 -12.30 8.50
CA GLY A 8 20.18 -11.03 8.51
C GLY A 8 19.41 -10.03 7.79
N ASN A 9 18.51 -10.32 7.13
CA ASN A 9 17.86 -9.29 6.50
C ASN A 9 16.40 -9.31 6.74
N SER A 10 16.01 -9.92 7.79
CA SER A 10 14.60 -9.91 8.07
C SER A 10 14.22 -8.57 8.62
N LYS A 11 13.48 -7.85 7.84
CA LYS A 11 12.91 -6.61 8.28
C LYS A 11 11.62 -6.92 9.02
N PRO A 12 11.35 -6.22 10.13
CA PRO A 12 10.12 -6.48 10.85
C PRO A 12 8.94 -6.08 9.98
N ASN A 13 7.93 -6.94 9.95
CA ASN A 13 6.70 -6.65 9.27
C ASN A 13 5.67 -6.20 10.28
N PHE A 14 4.90 -5.20 9.91
CA PHE A 14 3.83 -4.67 10.72
C PHE A 14 2.51 -4.87 10.04
N ALA A 15 1.46 -4.96 10.81
CA ALA A 15 0.10 -5.04 10.27
C ALA A 15 -0.67 -3.81 10.72
N VAL A 16 -1.43 -3.25 9.79
CA VAL A 16 -2.29 -2.13 10.08
C VAL A 16 -3.65 -2.40 9.44
N LYS A 17 -4.70 -2.00 10.15
CA LYS A 17 -6.07 -2.25 9.70
C LYS A 17 -6.80 -0.96 9.44
N ASN A 18 -7.75 -1.02 8.52
CA ASN A 18 -8.69 0.06 8.27
C ASN A 18 -8.04 1.35 7.79
N LEU A 19 -6.99 1.22 7.00
CA LEU A 19 -6.43 2.39 6.34
C LEU A 19 -7.28 2.74 5.13
N ILE A 20 -7.57 4.02 4.98
CA ILE A 20 -8.32 4.50 3.83
C ILE A 20 -7.37 4.63 2.65
N VAL A 21 -7.70 3.99 1.55
CA VAL A 21 -6.91 4.08 0.33
C VAL A 21 -7.54 5.17 -0.53
N ARG A 22 -6.89 6.33 -0.54
CA ARG A 22 -7.43 7.50 -1.23
C ARG A 22 -7.11 7.50 -2.70
N GLY A 23 -5.95 6.96 -3.07
CA GLY A 23 -5.54 6.96 -4.45
C GLY A 23 -4.62 5.81 -4.76
N ALA A 24 -4.56 5.45 -6.03
CA ALA A 24 -3.66 4.41 -6.51
C ALA A 24 -3.12 4.82 -7.85
N ARG A 25 -1.84 4.53 -8.09
CA ARG A 25 -1.18 4.85 -9.34
C ARG A 25 -0.29 3.69 -9.74
N ILE A 26 -0.38 3.29 -10.98
CA ILE A 26 0.43 2.21 -11.50
C ILE A 26 1.63 2.82 -12.21
N LEU A 27 2.82 2.41 -11.78
CA LEU A 27 4.07 2.98 -12.26
C LEU A 27 4.98 1.88 -12.81
N GLY A 28 6.08 2.32 -13.44
CA GLY A 28 7.07 1.41 -13.97
C GLY A 28 6.83 1.11 -15.45
N LYS A 29 7.90 0.69 -16.12
CA LYS A 29 7.82 0.39 -17.55
C LYS A 29 6.86 -0.76 -17.81
N ASP A 30 6.86 -1.75 -16.93
CA ASP A 30 6.01 -2.92 -17.09
C ASP A 30 4.74 -2.79 -16.28
N LYS A 31 4.49 -1.62 -15.71
CA LYS A 31 3.32 -1.37 -14.88
C LYS A 31 3.24 -2.38 -13.74
N ASN A 32 4.38 -2.62 -13.11
CA ASN A 32 4.47 -3.61 -12.05
C ASN A 32 4.68 -3.01 -10.67
N VAL A 33 4.53 -1.70 -10.55
CA VAL A 33 4.66 -1.00 -9.27
C VAL A 33 3.36 -0.27 -9.00
N LEU A 34 2.79 -0.50 -7.84
CA LEU A 34 1.56 0.16 -7.42
C LEU A 34 1.87 1.12 -6.29
N LYS A 35 1.59 2.39 -6.50
CA LYS A 35 1.78 3.40 -5.48
C LYS A 35 0.43 3.80 -4.92
N LEU A 36 0.29 3.76 -3.61
CA LEU A 36 -0.96 4.05 -2.94
C LEU A 36 -0.82 5.28 -2.07
N ASN A 37 -1.90 6.04 -2.00
CA ASN A 37 -2.01 7.17 -1.09
C ASN A 37 -2.95 6.74 0.02
N LEU A 38 -2.40 6.60 1.22
CA LEU A 38 -3.11 6.02 2.35
C LEU A 38 -3.28 7.05 3.45
N THR A 39 -4.33 6.90 4.23
CA THR A 39 -4.54 7.77 5.38
C THR A 39 -5.29 7.02 6.48
N ASP A 40 -5.00 7.40 7.72
CA ASP A 40 -5.76 6.91 8.87
C ASP A 40 -6.79 7.93 9.33
N GLY A 41 -6.96 9.00 8.54
CA GLY A 41 -7.84 10.09 8.91
C GLY A 41 -7.12 11.31 9.45
N SER A 42 -5.89 11.14 9.91
CA SER A 42 -5.09 12.23 10.47
C SER A 42 -3.89 12.54 9.60
N MET A 43 -3.22 11.49 9.14
CA MET A 43 -1.99 11.64 8.39
C MET A 43 -2.09 10.89 7.08
N PHE A 44 -1.32 11.35 6.11
CA PHE A 44 -1.19 10.66 4.84
C PHE A 44 0.17 9.98 4.78
N ILE A 45 0.19 8.78 4.23
CA ILE A 45 1.43 8.04 4.06
C ILE A 45 1.39 7.36 2.70
N ASP A 46 2.55 7.30 2.05
CA ASP A 46 2.66 6.63 0.75
C ASP A 46 2.92 5.15 0.97
N GLY A 47 2.20 4.32 0.23
CA GLY A 47 2.46 2.90 0.21
C GLY A 47 2.94 2.50 -1.17
N ILE A 48 3.80 1.48 -1.23
CA ILE A 48 4.30 0.99 -2.49
C ILE A 48 4.22 -0.53 -2.48
N TYR A 49 3.76 -1.10 -3.57
CA TYR A 49 3.54 -2.53 -3.67
C TYR A 49 4.16 -3.04 -4.97
N PHE A 50 5.04 -4.04 -4.83
CA PHE A 50 5.70 -4.67 -5.96
C PHE A 50 5.17 -6.09 -6.08
N GLY A 51 4.07 -6.28 -6.74
CA GLY A 51 3.53 -7.61 -6.83
C GLY A 51 2.45 -7.68 -7.88
N ASN A 52 1.47 -8.52 -7.61
CA ASN A 52 0.40 -8.74 -8.57
C ASN A 52 -0.62 -7.63 -8.46
N ILE A 53 -0.50 -6.64 -9.35
CA ILE A 53 -1.40 -5.49 -9.33
C ILE A 53 -2.81 -5.90 -9.71
N GLU A 54 -2.95 -6.91 -10.56
CA GLU A 54 -4.28 -7.41 -10.89
C GLU A 54 -5.01 -7.96 -9.68
N ALA A 55 -4.28 -8.57 -8.76
CA ALA A 55 -4.89 -9.06 -7.54
C ALA A 55 -5.43 -7.90 -6.71
N PHE A 56 -4.71 -6.80 -6.66
CA PHE A 56 -5.18 -5.60 -5.97
C PHE A 56 -6.45 -5.06 -6.63
N GLU A 57 -6.43 -4.96 -7.93
CA GLU A 57 -7.57 -4.47 -8.69
C GLU A 57 -8.80 -5.34 -8.45
N GLU A 58 -8.62 -6.67 -8.50
CA GLU A 58 -9.73 -7.56 -8.28
C GLU A 58 -10.28 -7.46 -6.87
N GLU A 59 -9.40 -7.33 -5.89
CA GLU A 59 -9.84 -7.22 -4.51
C GLU A 59 -10.73 -5.99 -4.33
N VAL A 60 -10.33 -4.86 -4.89
CA VAL A 60 -11.11 -3.63 -4.77
C VAL A 60 -12.42 -3.75 -5.54
N LYS A 61 -12.36 -4.24 -6.76
CA LYS A 61 -13.57 -4.34 -7.59
C LYS A 61 -14.58 -5.31 -7.02
N ASN A 62 -14.11 -6.42 -6.46
CA ASN A 62 -15.00 -7.42 -5.91
C ASN A 62 -15.70 -6.95 -4.65
N ASN A 63 -15.10 -6.04 -3.91
CA ASN A 63 -15.64 -5.58 -2.64
C ASN A 63 -16.30 -4.22 -2.71
N TYR A 64 -15.85 -3.36 -3.61
CA TYR A 64 -16.38 -1.98 -3.71
C TYR A 64 -16.96 -1.66 -5.06
N GLY A 65 -16.67 -2.44 -6.08
CA GLY A 65 -17.18 -2.21 -7.39
C GLY A 65 -16.24 -1.42 -8.28
N GLU A 66 -16.55 -1.46 -9.56
CA GLU A 66 -15.68 -0.86 -10.56
C GLU A 66 -15.64 0.67 -10.46
N MET A 67 -16.76 1.27 -10.12
CA MET A 67 -16.80 2.73 -10.01
C MET A 67 -15.90 3.23 -8.90
N GLU A 68 -15.85 2.52 -7.78
CA GLU A 68 -14.98 2.91 -6.69
C GLU A 68 -13.51 2.73 -7.07
N TYR A 69 -13.22 1.70 -7.86
CA TYR A 69 -11.87 1.52 -8.34
C TYR A 69 -11.46 2.66 -9.26
N MET A 70 -12.37 3.14 -10.10
CA MET A 70 -12.10 4.28 -10.96
C MET A 70 -11.81 5.53 -10.14
N LYS A 71 -12.58 5.76 -9.08
CA LYS A 71 -12.34 6.88 -8.19
C LYS A 71 -10.98 6.75 -7.53
N LEU A 72 -10.57 5.53 -7.21
CA LEU A 72 -9.29 5.28 -6.62
C LEU A 72 -8.15 5.71 -7.56
N LEU A 73 -8.29 5.38 -8.83
CA LEU A 73 -7.27 5.77 -9.81
C LEU A 73 -7.22 7.28 -10.00
N ASP A 74 -8.32 7.97 -9.77
CA ASP A 74 -8.38 9.43 -9.84
C ASP A 74 -7.93 10.12 -8.58
N GLY A 75 -7.66 9.36 -7.52
CA GLY A 75 -7.26 9.94 -6.25
C GLY A 75 -8.42 10.47 -5.43
N ASN A 76 -9.64 10.06 -5.74
CA ASN A 76 -10.84 10.59 -5.11
C ASN A 76 -11.58 9.57 -4.26
N ALA A 77 -10.99 8.41 -4.03
CA ALA A 77 -11.64 7.40 -3.19
C ALA A 77 -11.67 7.86 -1.74
N ARG A 78 -12.77 7.59 -1.06
CA ARG A 78 -12.93 7.99 0.33
C ARG A 78 -13.48 6.89 1.21
N THR A 79 -13.97 5.81 0.63
CA THR A 79 -14.64 4.76 1.37
C THR A 79 -13.90 3.43 1.33
N ILE A 80 -12.83 3.33 0.58
CA ILE A 80 -12.10 2.08 0.44
C ILE A 80 -11.16 1.94 1.63
N LYS A 81 -11.42 0.93 2.45
CA LYS A 81 -10.58 0.64 3.62
C LYS A 81 -9.94 -0.71 3.45
N MET A 82 -8.66 -0.79 3.72
CA MET A 82 -7.91 -2.02 3.55
C MET A 82 -6.96 -2.24 4.71
N ASP A 83 -6.62 -3.50 4.90
CA ASP A 83 -5.61 -3.90 5.88
C ASP A 83 -4.33 -4.23 5.12
N PHE A 84 -3.20 -3.90 5.71
CA PHE A 84 -1.91 -4.11 5.06
C PHE A 84 -0.91 -4.77 5.99
N VAL A 85 -0.08 -5.61 5.42
CA VAL A 85 1.14 -6.08 6.07
C VAL A 85 2.29 -5.41 5.32
N TYR A 86 3.14 -4.71 6.06
CA TYR A 86 4.14 -3.87 5.44
C TYR A 86 5.38 -3.77 6.32
N TYR A 87 6.45 -3.23 5.76
CA TYR A 87 7.54 -2.73 6.57
C TYR A 87 7.83 -1.29 6.17
N PRO A 88 8.26 -0.45 7.14
CA PRO A 88 8.54 0.95 6.82
C PRO A 88 9.91 1.08 6.17
N GLU A 89 10.02 2.02 5.25
CA GLU A 89 11.28 2.30 4.59
C GLU A 89 11.47 3.81 4.58
N ILE A 90 12.68 4.25 4.86
CA ILE A 90 13.00 5.67 4.81
C ILE A 90 13.57 5.97 3.45
N ASN A 91 12.90 6.89 2.77
CA ASN A 91 13.32 7.32 1.45
C ASN A 91 13.94 8.70 1.59
N GLU A 92 15.18 8.83 1.19
CA GLU A 92 15.89 10.10 1.30
C GLU A 92 16.09 10.69 -0.08
N TYR A 93 15.63 11.92 -0.26
CA TYR A 93 15.71 12.57 -1.54
C TYR A 93 15.98 14.04 -1.34
N MET A 94 17.08 14.53 -1.90
CA MET A 94 17.50 15.94 -1.83
C MET A 94 17.51 16.46 -0.40
N GLY A 95 18.01 15.65 0.52
CA GLY A 95 18.11 16.04 1.91
C GLY A 95 16.86 15.86 2.73
N ASN A 96 15.78 15.45 2.11
CA ASN A 96 14.53 15.22 2.81
C ASN A 96 14.34 13.73 3.05
N LYS A 97 13.90 13.39 4.24
CA LYS A 97 13.61 12.00 4.58
C LYS A 97 12.12 11.80 4.68
N LYS A 98 11.64 10.74 4.07
CA LYS A 98 10.22 10.44 4.06
C LYS A 98 10.03 8.96 4.31
N VAL A 99 9.09 8.64 5.18
CA VAL A 99 8.77 7.24 5.47
C VAL A 99 7.68 6.78 4.52
N GLN A 100 7.89 5.62 3.94
CA GLN A 100 6.86 5.00 3.11
C GLN A 100 6.67 3.57 3.55
N MET A 101 5.48 3.03 3.25
CA MET A 101 5.16 1.65 3.57
C MET A 101 5.47 0.78 2.36
N VAL A 102 6.32 -0.22 2.56
CA VAL A 102 6.54 -1.22 1.52
C VAL A 102 5.59 -2.37 1.82
N ILE A 103 4.58 -2.53 1.00
CA ILE A 103 3.46 -3.41 1.27
C ILE A 103 3.80 -4.83 0.83
N ASN A 104 3.66 -5.78 1.75
CA ASN A 104 3.87 -7.19 1.46
C ASN A 104 2.58 -7.92 1.14
N ASN A 105 1.49 -7.48 1.75
CA ASN A 105 0.20 -8.12 1.53
C ASN A 105 -0.90 -7.14 1.86
N PHE A 106 -2.08 -7.41 1.36
CA PHE A 106 -3.22 -6.53 1.57
C PHE A 106 -4.51 -7.34 1.50
N ARG A 107 -5.56 -6.75 2.08
CA ARG A 107 -6.92 -7.27 1.93
C ARG A 107 -7.88 -6.13 2.22
N VAL A 108 -9.10 -6.26 1.74
CA VAL A 108 -10.14 -5.29 2.07
C VAL A 108 -10.53 -5.51 3.52
N SER A 109 -10.72 -4.40 4.25
CA SER A 109 -11.10 -4.48 5.66
C SER A 109 -12.51 -5.05 5.80
N GLN A 110 -12.67 -5.88 6.80
CA GLN A 110 -13.94 -6.52 7.05
C GLN A 110 -14.77 -5.73 8.07
#